data_052164d1d0e2ed6cba007be28b81703a
#
_entry.id   052164d1d0e2ed6cba007be28b81703a
#
_cell.length_a   1.000
_cell.length_b   1.000
_cell.length_c   1.000
_cell.angle_alpha   90.00
_cell.angle_beta   90.00
_cell.angle_gamma   90.00
#
_symmetry.space_group_name_H-M   'P 1'
#
loop_
_entity.id
_entity.type
_entity.pdbx_description
1 polymer ?
#
loop_
_entity_poly.entity_id
_entity_poly.type
_entity_poly.pdbx_seq_one_letter_code
_entity_poly.pdbx_strand_id
1 'polypeptide(L)'
;ITQQVAKNFLLTNEVSMKRKVKEAILAFRIERAYTKERILELYLNQIYLGQGTYGIAAASLEYFDKSVKELNYPESALLAALPKAPSKYNPYKYSDLAKFRRNLVLENLEENKFISKKDFEKFKNSKLKLKRRKIEIVNEANSYTEEVRRSVKNKYGFEKLYSQGLSISTPLKIN
;
A
#
# COMPACT_ATOMS: atom_id res chain seq x y z
N ILE A 1 5.91 -4.56 13.23
CA ILE A 1 5.77 -4.95 11.81
C ILE A 1 5.44 -6.45 11.73
N THR A 2 6.27 -7.35 12.26
CA THR A 2 6.10 -8.81 12.13
C THR A 2 4.75 -9.31 12.63
N GLN A 3 4.25 -8.82 13.77
CA GLN A 3 2.90 -9.17 14.25
C GLN A 3 1.79 -8.69 13.30
N GLN A 4 1.99 -7.56 12.61
CA GLN A 4 1.04 -7.07 11.61
C GLN A 4 1.06 -7.96 10.35
N VAL A 5 2.24 -8.43 9.94
CA VAL A 5 2.38 -9.43 8.87
C VAL A 5 1.66 -10.71 9.27
N ALA A 6 1.93 -11.24 10.46
CA ALA A 6 1.28 -12.43 10.99
C ALA A 6 -0.26 -12.29 11.02
N LYS A 7 -0.76 -11.15 11.48
CA LYS A 7 -2.18 -10.85 11.50
C LYS A 7 -2.80 -10.85 10.09
N ASN A 8 -2.15 -10.22 9.13
CA ASN A 8 -2.68 -10.08 7.77
C ASN A 8 -2.69 -11.40 6.98
N PHE A 9 -1.72 -12.29 7.25
CA PHE A 9 -1.59 -13.54 6.50
C PHE A 9 -2.49 -14.68 7.00
N LEU A 10 -2.80 -14.73 8.29
CA LEU A 10 -3.20 -16.00 8.90
C LEU A 10 -4.41 -15.92 9.84
N LEU A 11 -5.01 -14.74 10.04
CA LEU A 11 -5.99 -14.62 11.10
C LEU A 11 -7.27 -13.95 10.64
N THR A 12 -8.37 -14.55 11.08
CA THR A 12 -9.72 -13.98 10.99
C THR A 12 -9.84 -12.69 11.80
N ASN A 13 -10.82 -11.83 11.49
CA ASN A 13 -11.04 -10.54 12.17
C ASN A 13 -11.57 -10.66 13.62
N GLU A 14 -11.52 -11.86 14.20
CA GLU A 14 -11.99 -12.12 15.54
C GLU A 14 -11.10 -11.45 16.60
N VAL A 15 -11.69 -10.70 17.52
CA VAL A 15 -10.95 -10.03 18.61
C VAL A 15 -10.97 -10.93 19.83
N SER A 16 -9.86 -11.68 20.05
CA SER A 16 -9.71 -12.55 21.21
C SER A 16 -8.28 -12.59 21.74
N MET A 17 -8.12 -12.84 23.03
CA MET A 17 -6.79 -13.05 23.65
C MET A 17 -6.09 -14.27 23.04
N LYS A 18 -6.83 -15.34 22.74
CA LYS A 18 -6.31 -16.54 22.08
C LYS A 18 -5.68 -16.21 20.72
N ARG A 19 -6.30 -15.31 19.95
CA ARG A 19 -5.73 -14.81 18.70
C ARG A 19 -4.44 -14.02 18.94
N LYS A 20 -4.38 -13.17 19.97
CA LYS A 20 -3.16 -12.40 20.31
C LYS A 20 -1.97 -13.30 20.62
N VAL A 21 -2.19 -14.38 21.33
CA VAL A 21 -1.16 -15.39 21.60
C VAL A 21 -0.69 -16.05 20.29
N LYS A 22 -1.63 -16.43 19.42
CA LYS A 22 -1.28 -17.00 18.10
C LYS A 22 -0.48 -16.01 17.23
N GLU A 23 -0.87 -14.73 17.21
CA GLU A 23 -0.11 -13.67 16.52
C GLU A 23 1.34 -13.58 17.01
N ALA A 24 1.55 -13.63 18.32
CA ALA A 24 2.88 -13.55 18.91
C ALA A 24 3.75 -14.78 18.56
N ILE A 25 3.19 -15.99 18.71
CA ILE A 25 3.89 -17.24 18.36
C ILE A 25 4.26 -17.24 16.86
N LEU A 26 3.34 -16.83 16.01
CA LEU A 26 3.57 -16.80 14.57
C LEU A 26 4.59 -15.74 14.18
N ALA A 27 4.53 -14.54 14.79
CA ALA A 27 5.52 -13.50 14.59
C ALA A 27 6.94 -14.01 14.94
N PHE A 28 7.08 -14.71 16.06
CA PHE A 28 8.35 -15.31 16.44
C PHE A 28 8.85 -16.37 15.43
N ARG A 29 7.96 -17.19 14.88
CA ARG A 29 8.31 -18.17 13.81
C ARG A 29 8.73 -17.45 12.52
N ILE A 30 8.04 -16.38 12.14
CA ILE A 30 8.37 -15.56 10.97
C ILE A 30 9.76 -14.93 11.14
N GLU A 31 10.07 -14.37 12.30
CA GLU A 31 11.38 -13.76 12.58
C GLU A 31 12.53 -14.76 12.57
N ARG A 32 12.27 -16.02 12.86
CA ARG A 32 13.25 -17.09 12.72
C ARG A 32 13.43 -17.59 11.29
N ALA A 33 12.38 -17.55 10.48
CA ALA A 33 12.36 -18.09 9.13
C ALA A 33 12.79 -17.10 8.04
N TYR A 34 12.65 -15.78 8.30
CA TYR A 34 12.88 -14.73 7.31
C TYR A 34 13.78 -13.62 7.84
N THR A 35 14.55 -12.98 6.94
CA THR A 35 15.33 -11.78 7.26
C THR A 35 14.41 -10.59 7.51
N LYS A 36 14.94 -9.55 8.18
CA LYS A 36 14.20 -8.31 8.44
C LYS A 36 13.73 -7.64 7.15
N GLU A 37 14.58 -7.65 6.11
CA GLU A 37 14.27 -7.11 4.79
C GLU A 37 13.09 -7.83 4.16
N ARG A 38 13.09 -9.16 4.23
CA ARG A 38 11.97 -9.96 3.69
C ARG A 38 10.67 -9.72 4.44
N ILE A 39 10.73 -9.59 5.75
CA ILE A 39 9.56 -9.25 6.58
C ILE A 39 9.04 -7.86 6.23
N LEU A 40 9.94 -6.88 6.03
CA LEU A 40 9.56 -5.54 5.61
C LEU A 40 8.94 -5.53 4.21
N GLU A 41 9.49 -6.27 3.27
CA GLU A 41 8.94 -6.43 1.93
C GLU A 41 7.52 -7.02 1.97
N LEU A 42 7.30 -8.08 2.73
CA LEU A 42 5.97 -8.68 2.93
C LEU A 42 5.00 -7.67 3.54
N TYR A 43 5.44 -6.89 4.53
CA TYR A 43 4.64 -5.84 5.14
C TYR A 43 4.24 -4.77 4.13
N LEU A 44 5.22 -4.22 3.39
CA LEU A 44 4.99 -3.14 2.42
C LEU A 44 4.12 -3.58 1.24
N ASN A 45 4.13 -4.86 0.88
CA ASN A 45 3.29 -5.40 -0.18
C ASN A 45 1.83 -5.64 0.24
N GLN A 46 1.53 -5.65 1.54
CA GLN A 46 0.20 -6.05 2.03
C GLN A 46 -0.51 -5.01 2.89
N ILE A 47 0.22 -4.03 3.41
CA ILE A 47 -0.37 -3.05 4.31
C ILE A 47 -1.46 -2.23 3.61
N TYR A 48 -2.60 -2.08 4.28
CA TYR A 48 -3.67 -1.22 3.81
C TYR A 48 -3.30 0.26 3.98
N LEU A 49 -3.38 1.02 2.89
CA LEU A 49 -2.97 2.42 2.83
C LEU A 49 -4.14 3.38 2.50
N GLY A 50 -5.37 2.88 2.56
CA GLY A 50 -6.55 3.68 2.24
C GLY A 50 -6.97 3.60 0.78
N GLN A 51 -8.11 4.21 0.43
CA GLN A 51 -8.66 4.23 -0.95
C GLN A 51 -8.80 2.82 -1.60
N GLY A 52 -9.00 1.79 -0.79
CA GLY A 52 -9.06 0.41 -1.30
C GLY A 52 -7.69 -0.15 -1.72
N THR A 53 -6.57 0.55 -1.45
CA THR A 53 -5.24 0.11 -1.87
C THR A 53 -4.55 -0.70 -0.80
N TYR A 54 -4.00 -1.83 -1.21
CA TYR A 54 -3.13 -2.70 -0.42
C TYR A 54 -1.75 -2.75 -1.04
N GLY A 55 -0.75 -2.52 -0.22
CA GLY A 55 0.66 -2.43 -0.63
C GLY A 55 1.08 -1.08 -1.18
N ILE A 56 2.37 -0.80 -1.02
CA ILE A 56 2.96 0.51 -1.35
C ILE A 56 2.92 0.82 -2.85
N ALA A 57 3.02 -0.21 -3.71
CA ALA A 57 2.98 -0.01 -5.16
C ALA A 57 1.61 0.48 -5.63
N ALA A 58 0.52 -0.16 -5.16
CA ALA A 58 -0.83 0.27 -5.47
C ALA A 58 -1.14 1.66 -4.92
N ALA A 59 -0.70 1.95 -3.69
CA ALA A 59 -0.87 3.26 -3.07
C ALA A 59 -0.07 4.36 -3.79
N SER A 60 1.14 4.08 -4.25
CA SER A 60 1.96 5.01 -5.04
C SER A 60 1.24 5.43 -6.34
N LEU A 61 0.66 4.46 -7.04
CA LEU A 61 -0.14 4.72 -8.24
C LEU A 61 -1.43 5.48 -7.93
N GLU A 62 -2.16 5.11 -6.86
CA GLU A 62 -3.43 5.75 -6.51
C GLU A 62 -3.25 7.21 -6.07
N TYR A 63 -2.24 7.50 -5.24
CA TYR A 63 -2.06 8.84 -4.67
C TYR A 63 -1.24 9.78 -5.55
N PHE A 64 -0.31 9.24 -6.35
CA PHE A 64 0.69 10.05 -7.06
C PHE A 64 0.79 9.75 -8.56
N ASP A 65 0.17 8.67 -9.04
CA ASP A 65 0.32 8.17 -10.42
C ASP A 65 1.80 7.95 -10.78
N LYS A 66 2.55 7.35 -9.83
CA LYS A 66 3.98 7.10 -9.91
C LYS A 66 4.31 5.67 -9.50
N SER A 67 5.39 5.14 -10.07
CA SER A 67 6.03 3.93 -9.52
C SER A 67 6.70 4.24 -8.17
N VAL A 68 6.92 3.22 -7.34
CA VAL A 68 7.58 3.40 -6.03
C VAL A 68 8.97 4.04 -6.16
N LYS A 69 9.68 3.77 -7.25
CA LYS A 69 11.03 4.31 -7.50
C LYS A 69 11.04 5.80 -7.82
N GLU A 70 9.92 6.36 -8.26
CA GLU A 70 9.77 7.77 -8.62
C GLU A 70 9.28 8.65 -7.47
N LEU A 71 8.97 8.02 -6.32
CA LEU A 71 8.54 8.76 -5.14
C LEU A 71 9.67 9.60 -4.56
N ASN A 72 9.35 10.85 -4.25
CA ASN A 72 10.23 11.72 -3.48
C ASN A 72 10.02 11.55 -1.95
N TYR A 73 10.88 12.15 -1.14
CA TYR A 73 10.80 12.05 0.33
C TYR A 73 9.44 12.46 0.92
N PRO A 74 8.81 13.61 0.56
CA PRO A 74 7.48 13.96 1.02
C PRO A 74 6.39 12.95 0.66
N GLU A 75 6.43 12.39 -0.54
CA GLU A 75 5.49 11.37 -1.02
C GLU A 75 5.66 10.05 -0.26
N SER A 76 6.91 9.60 -0.12
CA SER A 76 7.24 8.40 0.67
C SER A 76 6.85 8.56 2.14
N ALA A 77 7.12 9.75 2.73
CA ALA A 77 6.73 10.04 4.10
C ALA A 77 5.21 10.05 4.30
N LEU A 78 4.43 10.51 3.30
CA LEU A 78 2.98 10.40 3.35
C LEU A 78 2.53 8.95 3.36
N LEU A 79 3.04 8.11 2.43
CA LEU A 79 2.68 6.69 2.40
C LEU A 79 3.07 5.97 3.71
N ALA A 80 4.24 6.28 4.28
CA ALA A 80 4.67 5.74 5.58
C ALA A 80 3.80 6.21 6.76
N ALA A 81 3.13 7.35 6.63
CA ALA A 81 2.24 7.90 7.65
C ALA A 81 0.86 7.23 7.69
N LEU A 82 0.36 6.73 6.55
CA LEU A 82 -1.00 6.20 6.38
C LEU A 82 -1.32 4.96 7.22
N PRO A 83 -0.41 3.97 7.42
CA PRO A 83 -0.73 2.74 8.17
C PRO A 83 -1.24 2.98 9.59
N LYS A 84 -0.95 4.11 10.20
CA LYS A 84 -1.43 4.47 11.55
C LYS A 84 -2.96 4.54 11.62
N ALA A 85 -3.58 5.17 10.63
CA ALA A 85 -5.04 5.28 10.50
C ALA A 85 -5.40 5.76 9.08
N PRO A 86 -5.46 4.89 8.07
CA PRO A 86 -5.60 5.29 6.67
C PRO A 86 -6.84 6.12 6.37
N SER A 87 -7.95 5.84 7.05
CA SER A 87 -9.19 6.62 6.89
C SER A 87 -9.09 8.01 7.49
N LYS A 88 -8.43 8.16 8.67
CA LYS A 88 -8.26 9.45 9.36
C LYS A 88 -7.26 10.37 8.66
N TYR A 89 -6.20 9.78 8.09
CA TYR A 89 -5.14 10.52 7.40
C TYR A 89 -5.28 10.50 5.89
N ASN A 90 -6.50 10.24 5.39
CA ASN A 90 -6.79 10.26 3.97
C ASN A 90 -6.53 11.66 3.37
N PRO A 91 -5.54 11.81 2.47
CA PRO A 91 -5.13 13.13 1.99
C PRO A 91 -6.15 13.80 1.07
N TYR A 92 -7.08 13.03 0.46
CA TYR A 92 -8.17 13.58 -0.35
C TYR A 92 -9.29 14.18 0.49
N LYS A 93 -9.49 13.67 1.72
CA LYS A 93 -10.57 14.11 2.62
C LYS A 93 -10.06 15.07 3.71
N TYR A 94 -8.86 14.81 4.22
CA TYR A 94 -8.31 15.48 5.40
C TYR A 94 -6.85 15.89 5.15
N SER A 95 -6.66 16.78 4.16
CA SER A 95 -5.34 17.24 3.69
C SER A 95 -4.43 17.72 4.83
N ASP A 96 -4.97 18.51 5.76
CA ASP A 96 -4.17 19.08 6.86
C ASP A 96 -3.72 18.03 7.86
N LEU A 97 -4.60 17.06 8.19
CA LEU A 97 -4.24 15.92 9.05
C LEU A 97 -3.21 15.01 8.38
N ALA A 98 -3.36 14.79 7.08
CA ALA A 98 -2.39 14.01 6.30
C ALA A 98 -1.03 14.72 6.24
N LYS A 99 -1.02 16.04 6.00
CA LYS A 99 0.18 16.87 6.01
C LYS A 99 0.85 16.87 7.39
N PHE A 100 0.07 17.05 8.46
CA PHE A 100 0.57 16.98 9.82
C PHE A 100 1.26 15.63 10.09
N ARG A 101 0.59 14.53 9.77
CA ARG A 101 1.13 13.19 10.01
C ARG A 101 2.36 12.88 9.15
N ARG A 102 2.38 13.32 7.87
CA ARG A 102 3.57 13.28 7.00
C ARG A 102 4.74 14.01 7.63
N ASN A 103 4.50 15.20 8.18
CA ASN A 103 5.55 16.02 8.76
C ASN A 103 6.19 15.37 9.98
N LEU A 104 5.42 14.64 10.81
CA LEU A 104 5.98 13.82 11.90
C LEU A 104 6.91 12.71 11.39
N VAL A 105 6.62 12.13 10.22
CA VAL A 105 7.52 11.15 9.61
C VAL A 105 8.80 11.82 9.10
N LEU A 106 8.69 13.00 8.49
CA LEU A 106 9.85 13.79 8.04
C LEU A 106 10.74 14.23 9.21
N GLU A 107 10.13 14.62 10.35
CA GLU A 107 10.83 14.95 11.58
C GLU A 107 11.64 13.76 12.11
N ASN A 108 11.02 12.57 12.18
CA ASN A 108 11.74 11.35 12.54
C ASN A 108 12.90 11.01 11.57
N LEU A 109 12.75 11.31 10.28
CA LEU A 109 13.84 11.12 9.31
C LEU A 109 15.00 12.09 9.55
N GLU A 110 14.70 13.33 9.93
CA GLU A 110 15.72 14.32 10.29
C GLU A 110 16.42 13.97 11.61
N GLU A 111 15.67 13.65 12.67
CA GLU A 111 16.21 13.22 13.96
C GLU A 111 17.15 12.01 13.85
N ASN A 112 16.82 11.06 12.98
CA ASN A 112 17.64 9.88 12.70
C ASN A 112 18.69 10.11 11.60
N LYS A 113 18.89 11.36 11.15
CA LYS A 113 19.92 11.78 10.19
C LYS A 113 19.81 11.15 8.78
N PHE A 114 18.62 10.71 8.39
CA PHE A 114 18.32 10.25 7.03
C PHE A 114 18.17 11.42 6.04
N ILE A 115 17.77 12.58 6.53
CA ILE A 115 17.68 13.82 5.77
C ILE A 115 18.33 14.97 6.55
N SER A 116 18.82 16.00 5.85
CA SER A 116 19.36 17.19 6.47
C SER A 116 18.26 18.10 7.05
N LYS A 117 18.58 18.94 8.04
CA LYS A 117 17.67 19.95 8.57
C LYS A 117 17.15 20.89 7.48
N LYS A 118 18.01 21.25 6.52
CA LYS A 118 17.63 22.07 5.36
C LYS A 118 16.57 21.38 4.49
N ASP A 119 16.75 20.08 4.23
CA ASP A 119 15.79 19.30 3.46
C ASP A 119 14.48 19.11 4.22
N PHE A 120 14.54 18.87 5.53
CA PHE A 120 13.36 18.80 6.38
C PHE A 120 12.49 20.05 6.27
N GLU A 121 13.08 21.25 6.45
CA GLU A 121 12.33 22.51 6.34
C GLU A 121 11.73 22.71 4.94
N LYS A 122 12.46 22.36 3.89
CA LYS A 122 11.97 22.38 2.52
C LYS A 122 10.79 21.42 2.34
N PHE A 123 10.89 20.20 2.81
CA PHE A 123 9.88 19.16 2.63
C PHE A 123 8.63 19.40 3.49
N LYS A 124 8.80 19.85 4.73
CA LYS A 124 7.72 20.21 5.66
C LYS A 124 6.77 21.24 5.05
N ASN A 125 7.35 22.25 4.38
CA ASN A 125 6.58 23.33 3.75
C ASN A 125 6.01 22.96 2.38
N SER A 126 6.41 21.82 1.79
CA SER A 126 5.92 21.39 0.49
C SER A 126 4.42 21.05 0.51
N LYS A 127 3.72 21.42 -0.56
CA LYS A 127 2.31 21.04 -0.78
C LYS A 127 2.22 19.54 -1.09
N LEU A 128 1.14 18.91 -0.66
CA LEU A 128 0.78 17.56 -1.09
C LEU A 128 0.27 17.64 -2.55
N LYS A 129 1.09 17.17 -3.49
CA LYS A 129 0.71 17.10 -4.90
C LYS A 129 0.13 15.71 -5.19
N LEU A 130 -1.15 15.54 -4.90
CA LEU A 130 -1.86 14.31 -5.23
C LEU A 130 -2.22 14.32 -6.71
N LYS A 131 -2.02 13.18 -7.35
CA LYS A 131 -2.43 12.96 -8.74
C LYS A 131 -3.12 11.60 -8.81
N ARG A 132 -4.44 11.63 -8.77
CA ARG A 132 -5.24 10.42 -8.87
C ARG A 132 -5.12 9.84 -10.28
N ARG A 133 -4.74 8.58 -10.36
CA ARG A 133 -4.75 7.87 -11.64
C ARG A 133 -6.17 7.87 -12.19
N LYS A 134 -6.37 8.46 -13.36
CA LYS A 134 -7.60 8.26 -14.14
C LYS A 134 -7.51 6.88 -14.77
N ILE A 135 -8.26 5.94 -14.24
CA ILE A 135 -8.47 4.67 -14.94
C ILE A 135 -9.45 5.02 -16.06
N GLU A 136 -8.97 5.12 -17.28
CA GLU A 136 -9.83 5.15 -18.44
C GLU A 136 -10.45 3.76 -18.58
N ILE A 137 -11.69 3.66 -18.14
CA ILE A 137 -12.50 2.46 -18.39
C ILE A 137 -12.90 2.57 -19.87
N VAL A 138 -12.27 1.77 -20.69
CA VAL A 138 -12.63 1.67 -22.10
C VAL A 138 -13.94 0.89 -22.19
N ASN A 139 -15.06 1.61 -22.18
CA ASN A 139 -16.41 1.03 -22.20
C ASN A 139 -16.67 0.19 -23.46
N GLU A 140 -15.96 0.46 -24.53
CA GLU A 140 -16.07 -0.23 -25.83
C GLU A 140 -15.59 -1.69 -25.77
N ALA A 141 -14.82 -2.07 -24.77
CA ALA A 141 -14.28 -3.42 -24.60
C ALA A 141 -14.93 -4.23 -23.45
N ASN A 142 -16.05 -3.78 -22.92
CA ASN A 142 -16.66 -4.42 -21.74
C ASN A 142 -16.98 -5.90 -21.94
N SER A 143 -17.54 -6.29 -23.09
CA SER A 143 -17.87 -7.68 -23.39
C SER A 143 -16.60 -8.54 -23.51
N TYR A 144 -15.56 -8.02 -24.13
CA TYR A 144 -14.27 -8.70 -24.25
C TYR A 144 -13.59 -8.85 -22.88
N THR A 145 -13.57 -7.79 -22.09
CA THR A 145 -12.99 -7.79 -20.74
C THR A 145 -13.69 -8.80 -19.83
N GLU A 146 -15.02 -8.90 -19.94
CA GLU A 146 -15.80 -9.86 -19.17
C GLU A 146 -15.51 -11.32 -19.60
N GLU A 147 -15.32 -11.56 -20.88
CA GLU A 147 -14.94 -12.89 -21.38
C GLU A 147 -13.53 -13.29 -20.93
N VAL A 148 -12.57 -12.35 -20.98
CA VAL A 148 -11.22 -12.56 -20.42
C VAL A 148 -11.31 -12.85 -18.91
N ARG A 149 -12.12 -12.10 -18.17
CA ARG A 149 -12.34 -12.34 -16.75
C ARG A 149 -12.89 -13.73 -16.45
N ARG A 150 -13.89 -14.20 -17.24
CA ARG A 150 -14.46 -15.56 -17.13
C ARG A 150 -13.42 -16.62 -17.42
N SER A 151 -12.66 -16.46 -18.50
CA SER A 151 -11.62 -17.39 -18.89
C SER A 151 -10.53 -17.52 -17.82
N VAL A 152 -10.06 -16.40 -17.29
CA VAL A 152 -9.06 -16.38 -16.21
C VAL A 152 -9.61 -16.98 -14.92
N LYS A 153 -10.86 -16.65 -14.55
CA LYS A 153 -11.53 -17.23 -13.38
C LYS A 153 -11.64 -18.74 -13.49
N ASN A 154 -12.04 -19.26 -14.65
CA ASN A 154 -12.20 -20.69 -14.90
C ASN A 154 -10.86 -21.43 -14.86
N LYS A 155 -9.79 -20.81 -15.40
CA LYS A 155 -8.47 -21.41 -15.49
C LYS A 155 -7.67 -21.35 -14.19
N TYR A 156 -7.77 -20.25 -13.44
CA TYR A 156 -6.91 -19.97 -12.29
C TYR A 156 -7.67 -19.86 -10.95
N GLY A 157 -9.00 -19.83 -10.97
CA GLY A 157 -9.85 -19.70 -9.80
C GLY A 157 -10.10 -18.26 -9.37
N PHE A 158 -11.16 -18.09 -8.56
CA PHE A 158 -11.60 -16.78 -8.06
C PHE A 158 -10.53 -16.10 -7.21
N GLU A 159 -9.89 -16.86 -6.34
CA GLU A 159 -8.91 -16.33 -5.37
C GLU A 159 -7.69 -15.73 -6.06
N LYS A 160 -7.14 -16.42 -7.07
CA LYS A 160 -6.01 -15.89 -7.84
C LYS A 160 -6.35 -14.63 -8.60
N LEU A 161 -7.55 -14.58 -9.19
CA LEU A 161 -7.98 -13.42 -9.96
C LEU A 161 -8.14 -12.16 -9.10
N TYR A 162 -8.71 -12.29 -7.88
CA TYR A 162 -9.09 -11.13 -7.08
C TYR A 162 -8.16 -10.82 -5.90
N SER A 163 -7.33 -11.78 -5.47
CA SER A 163 -6.52 -11.63 -4.25
C SER A 163 -5.01 -11.65 -4.50
N GLN A 164 -4.54 -12.16 -5.63
CA GLN A 164 -3.10 -12.37 -5.89
C GLN A 164 -2.48 -11.43 -6.93
N GLY A 165 -3.22 -10.41 -7.40
CA GLY A 165 -2.68 -9.36 -8.25
C GLY A 165 -2.15 -9.84 -9.60
N LEU A 166 -2.96 -10.59 -10.37
CA LEU A 166 -2.60 -11.05 -11.72
C LEU A 166 -2.46 -9.88 -12.69
N SER A 167 -1.39 -9.88 -13.47
CA SER A 167 -1.26 -9.04 -14.66
C SER A 167 -1.72 -9.84 -15.88
N ILE A 168 -2.74 -9.33 -16.59
CA ILE A 168 -3.34 -10.00 -17.72
C ILE A 168 -3.12 -9.15 -18.97
N SER A 169 -2.33 -9.66 -19.91
CA SER A 169 -2.12 -9.03 -21.21
C SER A 169 -2.98 -9.71 -22.26
N THR A 170 -3.64 -8.92 -23.09
CA THR A 170 -4.52 -9.41 -24.15
C THR A 170 -4.15 -8.80 -25.51
N PRO A 171 -4.41 -9.47 -26.63
CA PRO A 171 -4.10 -8.96 -27.96
C PRO A 171 -5.09 -7.91 -28.49
N LEU A 172 -6.09 -7.51 -27.68
CA LEU A 172 -7.09 -6.53 -28.13
C LEU A 172 -6.42 -5.19 -28.44
N LYS A 173 -6.56 -4.74 -29.65
CA LYS A 173 -6.19 -3.38 -30.08
C LYS A 173 -7.48 -2.57 -30.20
N ILE A 174 -7.55 -1.45 -29.50
CA ILE A 174 -8.62 -0.47 -29.60
C ILE A 174 -8.10 0.62 -30.53
N ASN A 175 -8.74 0.79 -31.67
CA ASN A 175 -8.40 1.82 -32.66
C ASN A 175 -8.97 3.17 -32.22
#